data_d592e2b6d0ad0f05f15cfab0018db093
#
_entry.id   d592e2b6d0ad0f05f15cfab0018db093
#
_cell.length_a   1.000
_cell.length_b   1.000
_cell.length_c   1.000
_cell.angle_alpha   90.00
_cell.angle_beta   90.00
_cell.angle_gamma   90.00
#
_symmetry.space_group_name_H-M   'P 1'
#
loop_
_entity.id
_entity.type
_entity.pdbx_description
1 polymer ?
#
loop_
_entity_poly.entity_id
_entity_poly.type
_entity_poly.pdbx_seq_one_letter_code
_entity_poly.pdbx_strand_id
1 'polypeptide(L)'
;MAPSGVKPEHDAYGQEMWHCYKGHTSHEIVEREDGLIDIGTALPYFYQHAHWPVHEREAIQHAHGTILDIGCGAGRVTLYLQQQGHQVVAIDNSPLAIKVAKLRDVDSGHF
;
A
#
# COMPACT_ATOMS: atom_id res chain seq x y z
N MET A 1 14.47 -9.60 0.42
CA MET A 1 13.43 -9.68 1.48
C MET A 1 13.16 -11.13 1.81
N ALA A 2 13.02 -11.45 3.09
CA ALA A 2 12.62 -12.79 3.49
C ALA A 2 11.24 -13.14 2.93
N PRO A 3 10.97 -14.42 2.58
CA PRO A 3 9.65 -14.82 2.11
C PRO A 3 8.58 -14.51 3.15
N SER A 4 7.45 -14.00 2.71
CA SER A 4 6.28 -13.83 3.56
C SER A 4 5.73 -15.19 3.98
N GLY A 5 5.26 -15.32 5.23
CA GLY A 5 4.51 -16.48 5.67
C GLY A 5 3.09 -16.54 5.15
N VAL A 6 2.61 -15.48 4.49
CA VAL A 6 1.26 -15.38 3.95
C VAL A 6 1.21 -16.05 2.57
N LYS A 7 0.35 -17.03 2.41
CA LYS A 7 0.10 -17.66 1.11
C LYS A 7 -0.82 -16.78 0.27
N PRO A 8 -0.65 -16.75 -1.08
CA PRO A 8 -1.50 -15.92 -1.95
C PRO A 8 -3.00 -16.16 -1.73
N GLU A 9 -3.41 -17.40 -1.53
CA GLU A 9 -4.82 -17.76 -1.30
C GLU A 9 -5.37 -17.25 0.05
N HIS A 10 -4.49 -16.87 0.99
CA HIS A 10 -4.85 -16.31 2.29
C HIS A 10 -4.58 -14.81 2.38
N ASP A 11 -4.17 -14.21 1.28
CA ASP A 11 -3.82 -12.80 1.20
C ASP A 11 -5.02 -11.97 0.71
N ALA A 12 -6.03 -11.84 1.57
CA ALA A 12 -7.26 -11.14 1.21
C ALA A 12 -6.99 -9.67 0.83
N TYR A 13 -6.16 -8.98 1.61
CA TYR A 13 -5.76 -7.61 1.32
C TYR A 13 -5.06 -7.51 -0.04
N GLY A 14 -4.11 -8.40 -0.30
CA GLY A 14 -3.39 -8.41 -1.57
C GLY A 14 -4.29 -8.75 -2.75
N GLN A 15 -5.27 -9.63 -2.58
CA GLN A 15 -6.26 -9.93 -3.62
C GLN A 15 -7.11 -8.70 -3.92
N GLU A 16 -7.50 -7.93 -2.91
CA GLU A 16 -8.20 -6.66 -3.09
C GLU A 16 -7.35 -5.68 -3.91
N MET A 17 -6.07 -5.52 -3.56
CA MET A 17 -5.16 -4.65 -4.30
C MET A 17 -4.99 -5.11 -5.74
N TRP A 18 -4.85 -6.40 -5.97
CA TRP A 18 -4.69 -6.97 -7.29
C TRP A 18 -5.92 -6.74 -8.18
N HIS A 19 -7.12 -6.99 -7.64
CA HIS A 19 -8.37 -6.76 -8.38
C HIS A 19 -8.54 -5.28 -8.74
N CYS A 20 -8.27 -4.39 -7.78
CA CYS A 20 -8.37 -2.95 -8.02
C CYS A 20 -7.37 -2.50 -9.10
N TYR A 21 -6.13 -2.96 -9.03
CA TYR A 21 -5.11 -2.64 -10.02
C TYR A 21 -5.53 -3.08 -11.43
N LYS A 22 -6.21 -4.22 -11.54
CA LYS A 22 -6.70 -4.75 -12.83
C LYS A 22 -8.00 -4.09 -13.30
N GLY A 23 -8.50 -3.07 -12.60
CA GLY A 23 -9.67 -2.30 -13.00
C GLY A 23 -11.01 -2.87 -12.52
N HIS A 24 -10.98 -3.86 -11.61
CA HIS A 24 -12.21 -4.41 -11.02
C HIS A 24 -12.60 -3.64 -9.77
N THR A 25 -13.90 -3.59 -9.49
CA THR A 25 -14.40 -3.03 -8.23
C THR A 25 -14.13 -4.01 -7.10
N SER A 26 -13.46 -3.54 -6.06
CA SER A 26 -13.18 -4.32 -4.87
C SER A 26 -13.73 -3.62 -3.64
N HIS A 27 -14.29 -4.40 -2.71
CA HIS A 27 -14.81 -3.92 -1.46
C HIS A 27 -14.12 -4.63 -0.31
N GLU A 28 -13.97 -3.92 0.81
CA GLU A 28 -13.52 -4.50 2.07
C GLU A 28 -14.60 -4.32 3.13
N ILE A 29 -14.73 -5.31 3.98
CA ILE A 29 -15.65 -5.29 5.11
C ILE A 29 -14.79 -5.36 6.37
N VAL A 30 -14.89 -4.35 7.22
CA VAL A 30 -14.16 -4.29 8.48
C VAL A 30 -15.16 -4.43 9.61
N GLU A 31 -15.04 -5.50 10.38
CA GLU A 31 -15.83 -5.74 11.58
C GLU A 31 -14.97 -5.37 12.80
N ARG A 32 -15.47 -4.44 13.61
CA ARG A 32 -14.79 -4.01 14.82
C ARG A 32 -15.25 -4.84 16.01
N GLU A 33 -14.44 -4.86 17.06
CA GLU A 33 -14.79 -5.57 18.31
C GLU A 33 -16.06 -5.07 18.96
N ASP A 34 -16.41 -3.78 18.77
CA ASP A 34 -17.64 -3.19 19.28
C ASP A 34 -18.88 -3.52 18.43
N GLY A 35 -18.73 -4.36 17.41
CA GLY A 35 -19.80 -4.78 16.52
C GLY A 35 -20.09 -3.84 15.36
N LEU A 36 -19.38 -2.73 15.26
CA LEU A 36 -19.50 -1.84 14.10
C LEU A 36 -18.93 -2.52 12.86
N ILE A 37 -19.70 -2.52 11.79
CA ILE A 37 -19.28 -3.04 10.48
C ILE A 37 -19.15 -1.84 9.53
N ASP A 38 -17.98 -1.72 8.92
CA ASP A 38 -17.70 -0.69 7.93
C ASP A 38 -17.40 -1.33 6.59
N ILE A 39 -17.87 -0.71 5.51
CA ILE A 39 -17.66 -1.18 4.15
C ILE A 39 -16.92 -0.10 3.39
N GLY A 40 -15.77 -0.46 2.82
CA GLY A 40 -14.96 0.44 2.03
C GLY A 40 -14.61 -0.12 0.67
N THR A 41 -13.87 0.66 -0.11
CA THR A 41 -13.33 0.23 -1.40
C THR A 41 -11.81 0.29 -1.37
N ALA A 42 -11.17 -0.32 -2.36
CA ALA A 42 -9.71 -0.31 -2.47
C ALA A 42 -9.16 1.02 -3.01
N LEU A 43 -9.99 1.90 -3.54
CA LEU A 43 -9.55 3.12 -4.22
C LEU A 43 -8.60 3.99 -3.39
N PRO A 44 -8.85 4.24 -2.08
CA PRO A 44 -7.94 5.07 -1.28
C PRO A 44 -6.50 4.56 -1.22
N TYR A 45 -6.29 3.27 -1.34
CA TYR A 45 -4.94 2.68 -1.35
C TYR A 45 -4.14 3.04 -2.60
N PHE A 46 -4.81 3.58 -3.62
CA PHE A 46 -4.21 3.98 -4.91
C PHE A 46 -4.21 5.50 -5.11
N TYR A 47 -4.71 6.28 -4.16
CA TYR A 47 -4.78 7.72 -4.29
C TYR A 47 -3.39 8.34 -4.41
N GLN A 48 -3.28 9.32 -5.30
CA GLN A 48 -2.12 10.19 -5.37
C GLN A 48 -2.11 11.18 -4.21
N HIS A 49 -0.96 11.75 -3.92
CA HIS A 49 -0.73 12.65 -2.79
C HIS A 49 -1.80 13.74 -2.65
N ALA A 50 -2.26 14.33 -3.75
CA ALA A 50 -3.28 15.38 -3.72
C ALA A 50 -4.60 14.94 -3.08
N HIS A 51 -4.88 13.64 -3.06
CA HIS A 51 -6.13 13.08 -2.52
C HIS A 51 -5.96 12.44 -1.15
N TRP A 52 -4.75 12.48 -0.58
CA TRP A 52 -4.53 11.94 0.76
C TRP A 52 -5.20 12.82 1.82
N PRO A 53 -5.56 12.25 2.98
CA PRO A 53 -6.01 13.04 4.12
C PRO A 53 -4.98 14.11 4.49
N VAL A 54 -5.45 15.25 4.99
CA VAL A 54 -4.59 16.39 5.31
C VAL A 54 -3.49 16.00 6.29
N HIS A 55 -3.82 15.23 7.33
CA HIS A 55 -2.84 14.82 8.35
C HIS A 55 -1.72 13.96 7.75
N GLU A 56 -2.01 13.13 6.75
CA GLU A 56 -0.97 12.34 6.07
C GLU A 56 -0.09 13.22 5.19
N ARG A 57 -0.69 14.18 4.48
CA ARG A 57 0.08 15.13 3.66
C ARG A 57 1.00 16.01 4.51
N GLU A 58 0.55 16.39 5.70
CA GLU A 58 1.37 17.15 6.64
C GLU A 58 2.51 16.30 7.21
N ALA A 59 2.20 15.08 7.61
CA ALA A 59 3.20 14.18 8.20
C ALA A 59 4.32 13.84 7.21
N ILE A 60 4.00 13.61 5.94
CA ILE A 60 4.99 13.20 4.95
C ILE A 60 6.02 14.29 4.65
N GLN A 61 5.70 15.56 4.93
CA GLN A 61 6.65 16.66 4.76
C GLN A 61 7.86 16.54 5.67
N HIS A 62 7.77 15.80 6.75
CA HIS A 62 8.87 15.58 7.69
C HIS A 62 9.81 14.45 7.27
N ALA A 63 9.46 13.72 6.20
CA ALA A 63 10.32 12.65 5.70
C ALA A 63 11.63 13.22 5.15
N HIS A 64 12.74 12.59 5.51
CA HIS A 64 14.07 13.01 5.04
C HIS A 64 15.02 11.82 5.01
N GLY A 65 16.07 11.92 4.19
CA GLY A 65 17.07 10.88 4.06
C GLY A 65 16.54 9.59 3.42
N THR A 66 17.13 8.48 3.78
CA THR A 66 16.68 7.15 3.39
C THR A 66 15.50 6.76 4.28
N ILE A 67 14.45 6.22 3.66
CA ILE A 67 13.18 5.97 4.34
C ILE A 67 12.87 4.47 4.31
N LEU A 68 12.40 3.96 5.44
CA LEU A 68 11.81 2.62 5.52
C LEU A 68 10.28 2.77 5.58
N ASP A 69 9.62 2.27 4.54
CA ASP A 69 8.15 2.25 4.48
C ASP A 69 7.66 0.87 4.91
N ILE A 70 7.17 0.79 6.14
CA ILE A 70 6.67 -0.46 6.74
C ILE A 70 5.19 -0.58 6.44
N GLY A 71 4.80 -1.71 5.82
CA GLY A 71 3.43 -1.91 5.38
C GLY A 71 3.11 -1.10 4.13
N CYS A 72 3.99 -1.15 3.14
CA CYS A 72 3.89 -0.30 1.94
C CYS A 72 2.66 -0.61 1.07
N GLY A 73 2.06 -1.78 1.22
CA GLY A 73 0.91 -2.18 0.42
C GLY A 73 1.18 -2.11 -1.07
N ALA A 74 0.27 -1.48 -1.81
CA ALA A 74 0.40 -1.27 -3.25
C ALA A 74 1.35 -0.12 -3.62
N GLY A 75 2.04 0.48 -2.65
CA GLY A 75 3.09 1.46 -2.88
C GLY A 75 2.67 2.92 -2.93
N ARG A 76 1.50 3.27 -2.39
CA ARG A 76 0.98 4.64 -2.43
C ARG A 76 2.00 5.65 -1.89
N VAL A 77 2.51 5.41 -0.69
CA VAL A 77 3.47 6.30 -0.03
C VAL A 77 4.87 6.16 -0.65
N THR A 78 5.29 4.93 -0.91
CA THR A 78 6.60 4.65 -1.51
C THR A 78 6.78 5.37 -2.85
N LEU A 79 5.78 5.28 -3.73
CA LEU A 79 5.82 5.97 -5.03
C LEU A 79 5.98 7.48 -4.89
N TYR A 80 5.22 8.08 -3.98
CA TYR A 80 5.32 9.53 -3.73
C TYR A 80 6.72 9.90 -3.26
N LEU A 81 7.25 9.17 -2.28
CA LEU A 81 8.58 9.47 -1.72
C LEU A 81 9.69 9.30 -2.78
N GLN A 82 9.60 8.27 -3.61
CA GLN A 82 10.56 8.10 -4.71
C GLN A 82 10.47 9.23 -5.73
N GLN A 83 9.28 9.71 -6.04
CA GLN A 83 9.08 10.87 -6.93
C GLN A 83 9.67 12.14 -6.34
N GLN A 84 9.71 12.27 -5.01
CA GLN A 84 10.35 13.38 -4.32
C GLN A 84 11.88 13.24 -4.22
N GLY A 85 12.44 12.16 -4.74
CA GLY A 85 13.88 11.95 -4.75
C GLY A 85 14.43 11.16 -3.57
N HIS A 86 13.56 10.61 -2.71
CA HIS A 86 14.01 9.79 -1.59
C HIS A 86 14.35 8.37 -2.03
N GLN A 87 15.37 7.81 -1.40
CA GLN A 87 15.62 6.38 -1.46
C GLN A 87 14.74 5.70 -0.41
N VAL A 88 13.93 4.73 -0.84
CA VAL A 88 12.96 4.08 0.02
C VAL A 88 13.18 2.58 0.01
N VAL A 89 13.23 1.99 1.20
CA VAL A 89 13.13 0.55 1.39
C VAL A 89 11.68 0.27 1.79
N ALA A 90 10.96 -0.47 0.97
CA ALA A 90 9.54 -0.75 1.20
C ALA A 90 9.34 -2.22 1.55
N ILE A 91 8.59 -2.49 2.60
CA ILE A 91 8.31 -3.86 3.05
C ILE A 91 6.82 -4.04 3.31
N ASP A 92 6.33 -5.25 3.02
CA ASP A 92 4.98 -5.67 3.33
C ASP A 92 4.91 -7.20 3.39
N ASN A 93 4.00 -7.73 4.17
CA ASN A 93 3.82 -9.18 4.26
C ASN A 93 2.81 -9.72 3.23
N SER A 94 2.19 -8.84 2.44
CA SER A 94 1.25 -9.22 1.39
C SER A 94 1.98 -9.44 0.06
N PRO A 95 2.13 -10.68 -0.42
CA PRO A 95 2.84 -10.92 -1.67
C PRO A 95 2.14 -10.31 -2.88
N LEU A 96 0.80 -10.28 -2.90
CA LEU A 96 0.07 -9.68 -4.02
C LEU A 96 0.13 -8.16 -4.00
N ALA A 97 0.10 -7.51 -2.82
CA ALA A 97 0.30 -6.07 -2.73
C ALA A 97 1.69 -5.67 -3.22
N ILE A 98 2.73 -6.39 -2.84
CA ILE A 98 4.10 -6.18 -3.35
C ILE A 98 4.14 -6.32 -4.87
N LYS A 99 3.46 -7.33 -5.41
CA LYS A 99 3.37 -7.52 -6.86
C LYS A 99 2.75 -6.30 -7.54
N VAL A 100 1.68 -5.76 -7.00
CA VAL A 100 1.04 -4.55 -7.51
C VAL A 100 1.99 -3.35 -7.41
N ALA A 101 2.65 -3.17 -6.27
CA ALA A 101 3.60 -2.07 -6.08
C ALA A 101 4.71 -2.10 -7.14
N LYS A 102 5.27 -3.28 -7.42
CA LYS A 102 6.28 -3.44 -8.46
C LYS A 102 5.76 -3.09 -9.85
N LEU A 103 4.52 -3.49 -10.16
CA LEU A 103 3.89 -3.17 -11.45
C LEU A 103 3.56 -1.68 -11.57
N ARG A 104 3.44 -0.96 -10.45
CA ARG A 104 3.22 0.48 -10.42
C ARG A 104 4.54 1.29 -10.47
N ASP A 105 5.62 0.67 -10.86
CA ASP A 105 6.96 1.29 -10.99
C ASP A 105 7.60 1.70 -9.66
N VAL A 106 7.21 1.09 -8.55
CA VAL A 106 8.00 1.17 -7.32
C VAL A 106 9.33 0.46 -7.57
N ASP A 107 10.44 1.06 -7.14
CA ASP A 107 11.77 0.48 -7.34
C ASP A 107 11.86 -0.88 -6.65
N SER A 108 11.91 -1.95 -7.46
CA SER A 108 11.90 -3.32 -6.98
C SER A 108 13.18 -3.73 -6.27
N GLY A 109 14.25 -2.96 -6.41
CA GLY A 109 15.50 -3.21 -5.69
C GLY A 109 15.40 -2.99 -4.19
N HIS A 110 14.30 -2.39 -3.72
CA HIS A 110 14.09 -2.01 -2.33
C HIS A 110 12.99 -2.81 -1.62
N PHE A 111 12.55 -3.90 -2.22
CA PHE A 111 11.58 -4.79 -1.57
C PHE A 111 12.25 -5.95 -0.85
#